data_b0db712449d4e52ec1745f67523757b3
#
_entry.id   b0db712449d4e52ec1745f67523757b3
#
_cell.length_a   1.000
_cell.length_b   1.000
_cell.length_c   1.000
_cell.angle_alpha   90.00
_cell.angle_beta   90.00
_cell.angle_gamma   90.00
#
_symmetry.space_group_name_H-M   'P 1'
#
loop_
_entity.id
_entity.type
_entity.pdbx_description
1 polymer ?
#
loop_
_entity_poly.entity_id
_entity_poly.type
_entity_poly.pdbx_seq_one_letter_code
_entity_poly.pdbx_strand_id
1 'polypeptide(L)'
;MGARLLTLVAITMISGPATATEPVLLHAAGSLRGALTEISQAFEAATGIALQVKYGPSGLLKDEIAGGAAAHVFASANMEHPQALASVKRSGPVVLFARNKLCALVRPGLAVTSSDLFDRMLDPAIKLGISTPKADPSGDYAFEVFRKAEALKAGARAALEKKALKLTGGPSSPQPPPGRSLYGMLVADGKADIFLAYCTAARDAQKENAGQQIVALPDALTVGADYGLTVIADAPPAAYRFAMFILSVDGQRILASHGFTAPNLPNE
;
A
#
# COMPACT_ATOMS: atom_id res chain seq x y z
N MET A 1 24.04 14.33 78.10
CA MET A 1 23.68 15.00 76.85
C MET A 1 24.27 14.16 75.71
N GLY A 2 23.45 13.33 75.06
CA GLY A 2 23.90 12.43 73.99
C GLY A 2 23.46 12.99 72.63
N ALA A 3 24.42 13.32 71.80
CA ALA A 3 24.19 13.73 70.42
C ALA A 3 23.96 12.50 69.53
N ARG A 4 22.78 12.37 68.95
CA ARG A 4 22.46 11.35 67.93
C ARG A 4 22.92 11.89 66.55
N LEU A 5 23.88 11.22 65.96
CA LEU A 5 24.32 11.47 64.58
C LEU A 5 23.31 10.81 63.63
N LEU A 6 22.55 11.59 62.86
CA LEU A 6 21.73 11.10 61.76
C LEU A 6 22.63 10.95 60.51
N THR A 7 22.85 9.71 60.09
CA THR A 7 23.55 9.42 58.83
C THR A 7 22.54 9.50 57.67
N LEU A 8 22.69 10.50 56.83
CA LEU A 8 21.91 10.68 55.60
C LEU A 8 22.49 9.76 54.51
N VAL A 9 21.75 8.72 54.13
CA VAL A 9 22.13 7.85 53.02
C VAL A 9 21.59 8.51 51.74
N ALA A 10 22.50 9.04 50.94
CA ALA A 10 22.20 9.55 49.61
C ALA A 10 22.08 8.38 48.61
N ILE A 11 20.84 8.06 48.14
CA ILE A 11 20.60 7.10 47.10
C ILE A 11 20.88 7.80 45.74
N THR A 12 22.05 7.55 45.17
CA THR A 12 22.37 7.94 43.78
C THR A 12 21.62 7.05 42.82
N MET A 13 20.59 7.59 42.17
CA MET A 13 19.95 6.94 41.04
C MET A 13 20.90 6.96 39.83
N ILE A 14 21.45 5.81 39.49
CA ILE A 14 22.25 5.62 38.27
C ILE A 14 21.27 5.49 37.12
N SER A 15 21.00 6.59 36.42
CA SER A 15 20.33 6.55 35.12
C SER A 15 21.30 5.92 34.12
N GLY A 16 21.13 4.64 33.81
CA GLY A 16 21.85 3.99 32.72
C GLY A 16 21.50 4.65 31.38
N PRO A 17 22.42 4.65 30.38
CA PRO A 17 22.10 5.17 29.07
C PRO A 17 20.92 4.39 28.49
N ALA A 18 19.86 5.12 28.11
CA ALA A 18 18.78 4.55 27.34
C ALA A 18 19.38 4.13 25.98
N THR A 19 19.58 2.83 25.77
CA THR A 19 19.95 2.30 24.45
C THR A 19 18.83 2.63 23.51
N ALA A 20 19.08 3.53 22.54
CA ALA A 20 18.13 3.80 21.47
C ALA A 20 17.80 2.48 20.78
N THR A 21 16.55 2.09 20.81
CA THR A 21 16.08 0.87 20.11
C THR A 21 16.25 1.10 18.61
N GLU A 22 16.90 0.18 17.91
CA GLU A 22 17.03 0.27 16.45
C GLU A 22 15.64 0.38 15.79
N PRO A 23 15.48 1.22 14.74
CA PRO A 23 14.21 1.40 14.09
C PRO A 23 13.76 0.12 13.37
N VAL A 24 12.46 -0.12 13.33
CA VAL A 24 11.89 -1.19 12.52
C VAL A 24 11.90 -0.77 11.05
N LEU A 25 12.48 -1.61 10.18
CA LEU A 25 12.55 -1.38 8.73
C LEU A 25 11.30 -1.94 8.05
N LEU A 26 10.41 -1.06 7.60
CA LEU A 26 9.19 -1.42 6.88
C LEU A 26 9.37 -1.21 5.38
N HIS A 27 9.17 -2.25 4.58
CA HIS A 27 8.96 -2.15 3.13
C HIS A 27 7.47 -2.30 2.84
N ALA A 28 6.85 -1.32 2.19
CA ALA A 28 5.40 -1.28 2.01
C ALA A 28 4.98 -0.83 0.62
N ALA A 29 3.88 -1.40 0.12
CA ALA A 29 3.24 -0.97 -1.12
C ALA A 29 2.96 0.54 -1.11
N GLY A 30 3.15 1.19 -2.25
CA GLY A 30 2.92 2.64 -2.40
C GLY A 30 1.50 3.07 -2.04
N SER A 31 0.50 2.22 -2.31
CA SER A 31 -0.91 2.44 -1.97
C SER A 31 -1.20 2.46 -0.46
N LEU A 32 -0.30 1.92 0.36
CA LEU A 32 -0.41 1.90 1.83
C LEU A 32 0.20 3.14 2.48
N ARG A 33 0.83 4.05 1.73
CA ARG A 33 1.61 5.17 2.27
C ARG A 33 0.84 5.97 3.32
N GLY A 34 -0.37 6.44 3.01
CA GLY A 34 -1.17 7.22 3.94
C GLY A 34 -1.45 6.47 5.25
N ALA A 35 -2.03 5.29 5.13
CA ALA A 35 -2.42 4.48 6.28
C ALA A 35 -1.22 4.01 7.12
N LEU A 36 -0.17 3.48 6.49
CA LEU A 36 0.99 2.98 7.25
C LEU A 36 1.88 4.10 7.80
N THR A 37 1.85 5.30 7.24
CA THR A 37 2.49 6.46 7.89
C THR A 37 1.79 6.80 9.20
N GLU A 38 0.46 6.86 9.20
CA GLU A 38 -0.33 7.12 10.42
C GLU A 38 -0.19 5.98 11.45
N ILE A 39 -0.26 4.72 11.01
CA ILE A 39 -0.01 3.54 11.87
C ILE A 39 1.39 3.59 12.48
N SER A 40 2.41 3.97 11.71
CA SER A 40 3.80 4.08 12.19
C SER A 40 3.92 5.13 13.29
N GLN A 41 3.29 6.30 13.09
CA GLN A 41 3.27 7.36 14.10
C GLN A 41 2.54 6.93 15.39
N ALA A 42 1.40 6.25 15.25
CA ALA A 42 0.65 5.72 16.40
C ALA A 42 1.44 4.64 17.15
N PHE A 43 2.12 3.75 16.44
CA PHE A 43 2.99 2.74 17.04
C PHE A 43 4.19 3.37 17.78
N GLU A 44 4.85 4.34 17.17
CA GLU A 44 5.97 5.06 17.79
C GLU A 44 5.52 5.81 19.05
N ALA A 45 4.37 6.48 18.99
CA ALA A 45 3.79 7.16 20.14
C ALA A 45 3.46 6.18 21.30
N ALA A 46 2.97 4.98 20.97
CA ALA A 46 2.59 3.97 21.96
C ALA A 46 3.78 3.18 22.54
N THR A 47 4.91 3.08 21.83
CA THR A 47 5.98 2.14 22.17
C THR A 47 7.36 2.78 22.30
N GLY A 48 7.55 3.98 21.80
CA GLY A 48 8.86 4.64 21.68
C GLY A 48 9.78 4.02 20.61
N ILE A 49 9.26 3.09 19.76
CA ILE A 49 10.05 2.42 18.72
C ILE A 49 9.81 3.12 17.39
N ALA A 50 10.85 3.71 16.83
CA ALA A 50 10.81 4.39 15.54
C ALA A 50 10.71 3.41 14.36
N LEU A 51 10.19 3.88 13.23
CA LEU A 51 10.17 3.16 11.98
C LEU A 51 10.95 3.87 10.90
N GLN A 52 11.64 3.08 10.07
CA GLN A 52 12.16 3.49 8.78
C GLN A 52 11.32 2.86 7.67
N VAL A 53 10.63 3.67 6.88
CA VAL A 53 9.67 3.17 5.89
C VAL A 53 10.14 3.42 4.48
N LYS A 54 10.17 2.36 3.67
CA LYS A 54 10.37 2.42 2.23
C LYS A 54 9.06 2.06 1.52
N TYR A 55 8.52 3.01 0.76
CA TYR A 55 7.33 2.80 -0.07
C TYR A 55 7.70 2.60 -1.53
N GLY A 56 7.10 1.60 -2.19
CA GLY A 56 7.34 1.32 -3.59
C GLY A 56 6.40 0.26 -4.18
N PRO A 57 6.60 -0.09 -5.45
CA PRO A 57 5.91 -1.22 -6.09
C PRO A 57 6.26 -2.53 -5.41
N SER A 58 5.25 -3.32 -5.02
CA SER A 58 5.47 -4.50 -4.16
C SER A 58 6.37 -5.56 -4.80
N GLY A 59 6.30 -5.73 -6.12
CA GLY A 59 7.17 -6.67 -6.83
C GLY A 59 8.65 -6.27 -6.75
N LEU A 60 8.94 -4.98 -6.94
CA LEU A 60 10.31 -4.46 -6.83
C LEU A 60 10.84 -4.57 -5.39
N LEU A 61 10.00 -4.24 -4.39
CA LEU A 61 10.37 -4.38 -2.98
C LEU A 61 10.64 -5.85 -2.62
N LYS A 62 9.82 -6.79 -3.12
CA LYS A 62 10.04 -8.23 -2.96
C LYS A 62 11.37 -8.65 -3.58
N ASP A 63 11.72 -8.17 -4.77
CA ASP A 63 12.99 -8.49 -5.44
C ASP A 63 14.20 -7.94 -4.67
N GLU A 64 14.10 -6.72 -4.14
CA GLU A 64 15.12 -6.15 -3.26
C GLU A 64 15.33 -7.00 -2.00
N ILE A 65 14.25 -7.38 -1.31
CA ILE A 65 14.33 -8.24 -0.11
C ILE A 65 14.92 -9.60 -0.46
N ALA A 66 14.50 -10.21 -1.56
CA ALA A 66 15.07 -11.47 -2.04
C ALA A 66 16.56 -11.34 -2.38
N GLY A 67 16.97 -10.17 -2.88
CA GLY A 67 18.37 -9.81 -3.15
C GLY A 67 19.22 -9.46 -1.92
N GLY A 68 18.63 -9.47 -0.70
CA GLY A 68 19.34 -9.23 0.55
C GLY A 68 19.24 -7.80 1.08
N ALA A 69 18.35 -6.96 0.55
CA ALA A 69 18.09 -5.65 1.15
C ALA A 69 17.55 -5.82 2.58
N ALA A 70 18.03 -4.98 3.49
CA ALA A 70 17.59 -4.99 4.88
C ALA A 70 16.11 -4.58 4.96
N ALA A 71 15.30 -5.45 5.53
CA ALA A 71 13.88 -5.24 5.81
C ALA A 71 13.47 -6.08 7.02
N HIS A 72 12.53 -5.59 7.82
CA HIS A 72 12.02 -6.32 8.98
C HIS A 72 10.56 -6.74 8.77
N VAL A 73 9.77 -5.88 8.14
CA VAL A 73 8.35 -6.13 7.83
C VAL A 73 8.10 -5.81 6.36
N PHE A 74 7.36 -6.66 5.68
CA PHE A 74 6.93 -6.45 4.31
C PHE A 74 5.40 -6.43 4.22
N ALA A 75 4.83 -5.31 3.75
CA ALA A 75 3.41 -5.09 3.53
C ALA A 75 3.13 -4.90 2.04
N SER A 76 2.62 -5.94 1.40
CA SER A 76 2.41 -6.02 -0.05
C SER A 76 0.96 -5.74 -0.44
N ALA A 77 0.76 -5.17 -1.64
CA ALA A 77 -0.56 -4.99 -2.23
C ALA A 77 -1.12 -6.26 -2.92
N ASN A 78 -0.50 -7.40 -2.71
CA ASN A 78 -1.01 -8.73 -3.04
C ASN A 78 -0.52 -9.77 -2.03
N MET A 79 -1.05 -10.99 -2.10
CA MET A 79 -0.61 -12.12 -1.27
C MET A 79 0.61 -12.85 -1.86
N GLU A 80 0.78 -12.85 -3.18
CA GLU A 80 1.77 -13.67 -3.89
C GLU A 80 3.20 -13.27 -3.57
N HIS A 81 3.51 -11.98 -3.50
CA HIS A 81 4.87 -11.51 -3.23
C HIS A 81 5.40 -11.91 -1.85
N PRO A 82 4.65 -11.68 -0.74
CA PRO A 82 5.11 -12.17 0.55
C PRO A 82 5.11 -13.70 0.64
N GLN A 83 4.16 -14.41 -0.02
CA GLN A 83 4.17 -15.87 -0.10
C GLN A 83 5.41 -16.40 -0.84
N ALA A 84 5.87 -15.71 -1.88
CA ALA A 84 7.11 -16.06 -2.58
C ALA A 84 8.34 -15.97 -1.66
N LEU A 85 8.41 -14.97 -0.77
CA LEU A 85 9.47 -14.88 0.24
C LEU A 85 9.35 -15.99 1.29
N ALA A 86 8.14 -16.28 1.75
CA ALA A 86 7.88 -17.33 2.73
C ALA A 86 8.23 -18.74 2.18
N SER A 87 7.93 -19.02 0.91
CA SER A 87 8.22 -20.31 0.28
C SER A 87 9.70 -20.65 0.25
N VAL A 88 10.58 -19.64 0.21
CA VAL A 88 12.03 -19.78 0.26
C VAL A 88 12.61 -19.48 1.65
N LYS A 89 11.77 -19.47 2.69
CA LYS A 89 12.15 -19.25 4.11
C LYS A 89 12.82 -17.89 4.38
N ARG A 90 12.56 -16.89 3.54
CA ARG A 90 13.05 -15.52 3.74
C ARG A 90 12.13 -14.70 4.66
N SER A 91 10.95 -15.21 4.96
CA SER A 91 10.01 -14.59 5.89
C SER A 91 9.19 -15.64 6.65
N GLY A 92 8.48 -15.20 7.69
CA GLY A 92 7.49 -15.96 8.41
C GLY A 92 6.17 -16.13 7.65
N PRO A 93 5.11 -16.55 8.35
CA PRO A 93 3.77 -16.68 7.78
C PRO A 93 3.26 -15.39 7.15
N VAL A 94 2.44 -15.52 6.11
CA VAL A 94 1.78 -14.39 5.45
C VAL A 94 0.37 -14.25 5.97
N VAL A 95 0.01 -13.04 6.38
CA VAL A 95 -1.31 -12.70 6.93
C VAL A 95 -2.02 -11.72 6.01
N LEU A 96 -3.28 -12.00 5.69
CA LEU A 96 -4.17 -11.03 5.05
C LEU A 96 -4.50 -9.93 6.06
N PHE A 97 -4.15 -8.68 5.78
CA PHE A 97 -4.32 -7.59 6.74
C PHE A 97 -5.18 -6.42 6.24
N ALA A 98 -5.38 -6.32 4.93
CA ALA A 98 -6.23 -5.30 4.31
C ALA A 98 -6.76 -5.80 2.97
N ARG A 99 -7.89 -5.23 2.51
CA ARG A 99 -8.40 -5.41 1.16
C ARG A 99 -8.67 -4.08 0.49
N ASN A 100 -8.54 -4.09 -0.82
CA ASN A 100 -8.84 -2.95 -1.68
C ASN A 100 -9.57 -3.44 -2.94
N LYS A 101 -9.88 -2.54 -3.84
CA LYS A 101 -10.39 -2.85 -5.19
C LYS A 101 -9.90 -1.82 -6.19
N LEU A 102 -9.96 -2.13 -7.48
CA LEU A 102 -9.69 -1.16 -8.52
C LEU A 102 -10.90 -0.26 -8.78
N CYS A 103 -10.59 0.99 -9.09
CA CYS A 103 -11.49 2.01 -9.63
C CYS A 103 -10.85 2.64 -10.87
N ALA A 104 -11.67 3.28 -11.70
CA ALA A 104 -11.18 4.18 -12.73
C ALA A 104 -11.07 5.60 -12.16
N LEU A 105 -9.88 6.18 -12.19
CA LEU A 105 -9.66 7.61 -11.99
C LEU A 105 -9.78 8.29 -13.36
N VAL A 106 -10.71 9.21 -13.51
CA VAL A 106 -11.08 9.82 -14.79
C VAL A 106 -10.74 11.30 -14.77
N ARG A 107 -10.19 11.81 -15.88
CA ARG A 107 -9.81 13.22 -16.00
C ARG A 107 -11.04 14.16 -15.93
N PRO A 108 -10.84 15.41 -15.51
CA PRO A 108 -11.90 16.42 -15.58
C PRO A 108 -12.45 16.57 -17.01
N GLY A 109 -13.76 16.79 -17.11
CA GLY A 109 -14.43 17.03 -18.38
C GLY A 109 -14.69 15.80 -19.25
N LEU A 110 -14.26 14.61 -18.85
CA LEU A 110 -14.64 13.35 -19.51
C LEU A 110 -15.78 12.71 -18.72
N ALA A 111 -16.99 12.72 -19.26
CA ALA A 111 -18.13 12.07 -18.62
C ALA A 111 -18.03 10.55 -18.79
N VAL A 112 -17.92 9.84 -17.66
CA VAL A 112 -17.87 8.38 -17.60
C VAL A 112 -18.70 7.92 -16.41
N THR A 113 -19.48 6.86 -16.63
CA THR A 113 -20.26 6.17 -15.60
C THR A 113 -19.80 4.72 -15.48
N SER A 114 -20.18 4.01 -14.42
CA SER A 114 -19.87 2.58 -14.30
C SER A 114 -20.45 1.76 -15.47
N SER A 115 -21.60 2.16 -16.02
CA SER A 115 -22.27 1.44 -17.10
C SER A 115 -21.59 1.59 -18.46
N ASP A 116 -20.94 2.74 -18.75
CA ASP A 116 -20.26 2.99 -20.02
C ASP A 116 -18.72 2.89 -19.92
N LEU A 117 -18.18 2.69 -18.74
CA LEU A 117 -16.74 2.62 -18.50
C LEU A 117 -16.04 1.57 -19.38
N PHE A 118 -16.66 0.42 -19.57
CA PHE A 118 -16.09 -0.64 -20.40
C PHE A 118 -15.92 -0.20 -21.86
N ASP A 119 -16.94 0.42 -22.45
CA ASP A 119 -16.86 0.93 -23.81
C ASP A 119 -15.86 2.10 -23.92
N ARG A 120 -15.81 2.97 -22.91
CA ARG A 120 -14.80 4.03 -22.83
C ARG A 120 -13.37 3.49 -22.76
N MET A 121 -13.13 2.41 -22.02
CA MET A 121 -11.80 1.78 -21.99
C MET A 121 -11.40 1.20 -23.37
N LEU A 122 -12.37 0.73 -24.13
CA LEU A 122 -12.13 0.20 -25.49
C LEU A 122 -12.00 1.28 -26.56
N ASP A 123 -12.51 2.49 -26.33
CA ASP A 123 -12.45 3.60 -27.28
C ASP A 123 -10.98 3.94 -27.61
N PRO A 124 -10.53 3.85 -28.89
CA PRO A 124 -9.16 4.12 -29.27
C PRO A 124 -8.72 5.57 -28.99
N ALA A 125 -9.65 6.53 -28.90
CA ALA A 125 -9.37 7.92 -28.58
C ALA A 125 -9.04 8.14 -27.09
N ILE A 126 -9.41 7.22 -26.20
CA ILE A 126 -9.20 7.32 -24.75
C ILE A 126 -7.83 6.72 -24.36
N LYS A 127 -7.01 7.50 -23.69
CA LYS A 127 -5.73 7.04 -23.12
C LYS A 127 -6.00 6.28 -21.81
N LEU A 128 -5.78 4.96 -21.82
CA LEU A 128 -5.96 4.10 -20.66
C LEU A 128 -4.61 3.92 -19.95
N GLY A 129 -4.47 4.50 -18.75
CA GLY A 129 -3.30 4.36 -17.90
C GLY A 129 -3.44 3.18 -16.93
N ILE A 130 -2.35 2.50 -16.67
CA ILE A 130 -2.21 1.44 -15.66
C ILE A 130 -0.82 1.48 -15.02
N SER A 131 -0.65 0.78 -13.89
CA SER A 131 0.66 0.44 -13.35
C SER A 131 1.33 -0.69 -14.15
N THR A 132 2.63 -0.88 -13.97
CA THR A 132 3.42 -1.90 -14.66
C THR A 132 3.18 -3.29 -14.07
N PRO A 133 2.59 -4.24 -14.81
CA PRO A 133 2.37 -5.60 -14.32
C PRO A 133 3.68 -6.27 -13.88
N LYS A 134 3.58 -7.22 -12.94
CA LYS A 134 4.65 -7.95 -12.24
C LYS A 134 5.50 -7.10 -11.29
N ALA A 135 5.79 -5.84 -11.64
CA ALA A 135 6.48 -4.91 -10.76
C ALA A 135 5.52 -4.31 -9.71
N ASP A 136 4.30 -3.98 -10.12
CA ASP A 136 3.27 -3.39 -9.26
C ASP A 136 1.97 -4.21 -9.37
N PRO A 137 1.45 -4.76 -8.25
CA PRO A 137 0.20 -5.53 -8.24
C PRO A 137 -1.00 -4.79 -8.82
N SER A 138 -1.06 -3.45 -8.75
CA SER A 138 -2.10 -2.66 -9.41
C SER A 138 -2.15 -2.92 -10.92
N GLY A 139 -0.98 -3.13 -11.55
CA GLY A 139 -0.87 -3.51 -12.95
C GLY A 139 -1.38 -4.92 -13.22
N ASP A 140 -1.08 -5.87 -12.33
CA ASP A 140 -1.57 -7.26 -12.45
C ASP A 140 -3.09 -7.31 -12.32
N TYR A 141 -3.67 -6.56 -11.38
CA TYR A 141 -5.12 -6.45 -11.22
C TYR A 141 -5.78 -5.72 -12.42
N ALA A 142 -5.11 -4.74 -13.05
CA ALA A 142 -5.60 -4.16 -14.28
C ALA A 142 -5.66 -5.20 -15.43
N PHE A 143 -4.66 -6.08 -15.53
CA PHE A 143 -4.66 -7.18 -16.49
C PHE A 143 -5.74 -8.23 -16.16
N GLU A 144 -6.07 -8.42 -14.88
CA GLU A 144 -7.21 -9.27 -14.49
C GLU A 144 -8.55 -8.64 -14.92
N VAL A 145 -8.71 -7.31 -14.83
CA VAL A 145 -9.85 -6.60 -15.43
C VAL A 145 -9.93 -6.88 -16.93
N PHE A 146 -8.80 -6.83 -17.66
CA PHE A 146 -8.75 -7.09 -19.09
C PHE A 146 -9.10 -8.56 -19.41
N ARG A 147 -8.67 -9.51 -18.58
CA ARG A 147 -9.05 -10.91 -18.70
C ARG A 147 -10.56 -11.11 -18.53
N LYS A 148 -11.17 -10.44 -17.55
CA LYS A 148 -12.64 -10.47 -17.35
C LYS A 148 -13.39 -9.81 -18.51
N ALA A 149 -12.83 -8.77 -19.11
CA ALA A 149 -13.40 -8.06 -20.26
C ALA A 149 -13.60 -8.98 -21.48
N GLU A 150 -12.75 -10.01 -21.64
CA GLU A 150 -12.88 -10.99 -22.73
C GLU A 150 -14.21 -11.75 -22.70
N ALA A 151 -14.76 -12.00 -21.51
CA ALA A 151 -16.08 -12.65 -21.35
C ALA A 151 -17.25 -11.73 -21.75
N LEU A 152 -17.05 -10.41 -21.73
CA LEU A 152 -18.07 -9.43 -22.15
C LEU A 152 -18.03 -9.16 -23.65
N LYS A 153 -16.81 -9.19 -24.24
CA LYS A 153 -16.62 -8.93 -25.67
C LYS A 153 -15.36 -9.65 -26.14
N ALA A 154 -15.51 -10.54 -27.10
CA ALA A 154 -14.40 -11.26 -27.70
C ALA A 154 -13.35 -10.29 -28.27
N GLY A 155 -12.08 -10.53 -27.98
CA GLY A 155 -10.95 -9.67 -28.39
C GLY A 155 -10.72 -8.44 -27.49
N ALA A 156 -11.58 -8.19 -26.50
CA ALA A 156 -11.44 -7.04 -25.58
C ALA A 156 -10.14 -7.10 -24.79
N ARG A 157 -9.75 -8.28 -24.30
CA ARG A 157 -8.48 -8.46 -23.59
C ARG A 157 -7.31 -7.98 -24.42
N ALA A 158 -7.16 -8.50 -25.63
CA ALA A 158 -6.03 -8.16 -26.51
C ALA A 158 -6.02 -6.67 -26.88
N ALA A 159 -7.19 -6.07 -27.12
CA ALA A 159 -7.34 -4.66 -27.41
C ALA A 159 -6.89 -3.78 -26.22
N LEU A 160 -7.33 -4.11 -24.99
CA LEU A 160 -6.99 -3.37 -23.77
C LEU A 160 -5.50 -3.53 -23.43
N GLU A 161 -4.95 -4.75 -23.47
CA GLU A 161 -3.53 -5.01 -23.21
C GLU A 161 -2.62 -4.24 -24.18
N LYS A 162 -3.01 -4.15 -25.49
CA LYS A 162 -2.26 -3.43 -26.52
C LYS A 162 -2.25 -1.92 -26.30
N LYS A 163 -3.39 -1.33 -25.88
CA LYS A 163 -3.52 0.13 -25.74
C LYS A 163 -3.10 0.66 -24.39
N ALA A 164 -3.06 -0.19 -23.34
CA ALA A 164 -2.79 0.23 -21.98
C ALA A 164 -1.37 0.84 -21.83
N LEU A 165 -1.33 2.06 -21.30
CA LEU A 165 -0.11 2.81 -21.03
C LEU A 165 0.41 2.47 -19.64
N LYS A 166 1.57 1.84 -19.53
CA LYS A 166 2.23 1.49 -18.26
C LYS A 166 2.98 2.73 -17.74
N LEU A 167 2.30 3.59 -16.99
CA LEU A 167 2.78 4.93 -16.66
C LEU A 167 3.48 5.01 -15.30
N THR A 168 3.35 3.99 -14.45
CA THR A 168 3.94 3.95 -13.11
C THR A 168 4.20 2.51 -12.65
N GLY A 169 4.80 2.36 -11.47
CA GLY A 169 5.03 1.05 -10.84
C GLY A 169 6.18 0.25 -11.41
N GLY A 170 6.87 0.73 -12.44
CA GLY A 170 8.07 0.10 -13.01
C GLY A 170 9.36 0.65 -12.40
N PRO A 171 10.52 0.02 -12.69
CA PRO A 171 11.81 0.42 -12.11
C PRO A 171 12.28 1.83 -12.53
N SER A 172 11.84 2.31 -13.67
CA SER A 172 12.13 3.65 -14.20
C SER A 172 10.97 4.64 -14.04
N SER A 173 9.91 4.27 -13.32
CA SER A 173 8.76 5.14 -13.14
C SER A 173 9.12 6.37 -12.31
N PRO A 174 8.55 7.55 -12.63
CA PRO A 174 8.78 8.75 -11.85
C PRO A 174 8.26 8.57 -10.42
N GLN A 175 8.94 9.21 -9.47
CA GLN A 175 8.45 9.32 -8.10
C GLN A 175 7.68 10.63 -7.96
N PRO A 176 6.51 10.63 -7.30
CA PRO A 176 5.80 11.87 -7.04
C PRO A 176 6.57 12.72 -6.02
N PRO A 177 6.42 14.04 -6.06
CA PRO A 177 6.84 14.90 -4.95
C PRO A 177 6.19 14.44 -3.64
N PRO A 178 6.82 14.70 -2.47
CA PRO A 178 6.25 14.34 -1.18
C PRO A 178 4.80 14.86 -1.03
N GLY A 179 3.90 14.01 -0.54
CA GLY A 179 2.50 14.36 -0.31
C GLY A 179 1.62 14.43 -1.56
N ARG A 180 2.16 14.15 -2.76
CA ARG A 180 1.40 14.22 -4.01
C ARG A 180 1.00 12.83 -4.52
N SER A 181 -0.18 12.74 -5.12
CA SER A 181 -0.65 11.55 -5.81
C SER A 181 -0.08 11.46 -7.22
N LEU A 182 0.76 10.44 -7.49
CA LEU A 182 1.28 10.22 -8.83
C LEU A 182 0.16 9.96 -9.84
N TYR A 183 -0.85 9.18 -9.47
CA TYR A 183 -1.99 8.91 -10.35
C TYR A 183 -2.77 10.18 -10.69
N GLY A 184 -3.02 11.02 -9.68
CA GLY A 184 -3.68 12.32 -9.86
C GLY A 184 -2.91 13.24 -10.79
N MET A 185 -1.58 13.29 -10.66
CA MET A 185 -0.71 14.06 -11.55
C MET A 185 -0.74 13.54 -12.98
N LEU A 186 -0.60 12.22 -13.20
CA LEU A 186 -0.61 11.61 -14.54
C LEU A 186 -1.92 11.88 -15.29
N VAL A 187 -3.05 11.88 -14.57
CA VAL A 187 -4.36 12.20 -15.15
C VAL A 187 -4.50 13.71 -15.39
N ALA A 188 -4.06 14.56 -14.46
CA ALA A 188 -4.09 16.01 -14.62
C ALA A 188 -3.23 16.49 -15.78
N ASP A 189 -2.07 15.87 -15.99
CA ASP A 189 -1.12 16.19 -17.10
C ASP A 189 -1.55 15.59 -18.45
N GLY A 190 -2.72 14.95 -18.53
CA GLY A 190 -3.25 14.33 -19.75
C GLY A 190 -2.42 13.16 -20.26
N LYS A 191 -1.63 12.51 -19.39
CA LYS A 191 -0.92 11.26 -19.70
C LYS A 191 -1.88 10.07 -19.78
N ALA A 192 -2.98 10.13 -19.02
CA ALA A 192 -4.12 9.22 -19.11
C ALA A 192 -5.43 10.00 -19.02
N ASP A 193 -6.44 9.57 -19.78
CA ASP A 193 -7.82 10.05 -19.66
C ASP A 193 -8.56 9.24 -18.59
N ILE A 194 -8.30 7.93 -18.53
CA ILE A 194 -8.77 6.98 -17.54
C ILE A 194 -7.54 6.25 -16.99
N PHE A 195 -7.40 6.18 -15.67
CA PHE A 195 -6.33 5.41 -15.02
C PHE A 195 -6.96 4.35 -14.10
N LEU A 196 -6.66 3.06 -14.33
CA LEU A 196 -7.07 2.00 -13.41
C LEU A 196 -6.10 1.99 -12.22
N ALA A 197 -6.61 2.36 -11.05
CA ALA A 197 -5.86 2.44 -9.81
C ALA A 197 -6.67 1.85 -8.65
N TYR A 198 -6.03 1.63 -7.52
CA TYR A 198 -6.77 1.31 -6.30
C TYR A 198 -7.73 2.43 -5.94
N CYS A 199 -8.95 2.08 -5.48
CA CYS A 199 -9.95 3.09 -5.09
C CYS A 199 -9.44 4.02 -3.97
N THR A 200 -8.58 3.54 -3.07
CA THR A 200 -7.93 4.37 -2.05
C THR A 200 -7.02 5.42 -2.69
N ALA A 201 -6.16 5.02 -3.64
CA ALA A 201 -5.28 5.93 -4.36
C ALA A 201 -6.05 6.91 -5.25
N ALA A 202 -7.17 6.49 -5.85
CA ALA A 202 -8.05 7.38 -6.59
C ALA A 202 -8.71 8.44 -5.68
N ARG A 203 -9.08 8.08 -4.45
CA ARG A 203 -9.58 9.04 -3.44
C ARG A 203 -8.52 10.08 -3.06
N ASP A 204 -7.27 9.65 -2.88
CA ASP A 204 -6.18 10.59 -2.57
C ASP A 204 -5.92 11.53 -3.76
N ALA A 205 -5.96 11.05 -4.99
CA ALA A 205 -5.88 11.88 -6.19
C ALA A 205 -7.02 12.91 -6.27
N GLN A 206 -8.25 12.51 -5.95
CA GLN A 206 -9.42 13.39 -5.98
C GLN A 206 -9.36 14.46 -4.88
N LYS A 207 -8.80 14.17 -3.70
CA LYS A 207 -8.56 15.18 -2.65
C LYS A 207 -7.64 16.30 -3.14
N GLU A 208 -6.64 15.98 -3.98
CA GLU A 208 -5.72 16.96 -4.56
C GLU A 208 -6.34 17.68 -5.76
N ASN A 209 -7.20 17.01 -6.52
CA ASN A 209 -7.87 17.58 -7.70
C ASN A 209 -9.33 17.13 -7.73
N ALA A 210 -10.21 17.95 -7.13
CA ALA A 210 -11.63 17.68 -7.00
C ALA A 210 -12.39 17.56 -8.34
N GLY A 211 -11.78 18.00 -9.45
CA GLY A 211 -12.35 17.83 -10.79
C GLY A 211 -12.18 16.42 -11.36
N GLN A 212 -11.30 15.59 -10.79
CA GLN A 212 -11.15 14.21 -11.20
C GLN A 212 -12.29 13.36 -10.64
N GLN A 213 -12.79 12.43 -11.45
CA GLN A 213 -13.87 11.53 -11.06
C GLN A 213 -13.32 10.15 -10.66
N ILE A 214 -13.97 9.53 -9.68
CA ILE A 214 -13.75 8.13 -9.32
C ILE A 214 -14.96 7.34 -9.81
N VAL A 215 -14.73 6.41 -10.74
CA VAL A 215 -15.79 5.57 -11.30
C VAL A 215 -15.54 4.12 -10.87
N ALA A 216 -16.56 3.52 -10.27
CA ALA A 216 -16.49 2.10 -9.92
C ALA A 216 -16.47 1.24 -11.20
N LEU A 217 -15.69 0.17 -11.21
CA LEU A 217 -15.77 -0.82 -12.27
C LEU A 217 -17.17 -1.47 -12.27
N PRO A 218 -17.73 -1.81 -13.44
CA PRO A 218 -18.93 -2.65 -13.52
C PRO A 218 -18.71 -3.96 -12.76
N ASP A 219 -19.77 -4.53 -12.18
CA ASP A 219 -19.67 -5.76 -11.37
C ASP A 219 -18.94 -6.90 -12.09
N ALA A 220 -19.22 -7.08 -13.39
CA ALA A 220 -18.57 -8.10 -14.22
C ALA A 220 -17.04 -7.89 -14.36
N LEU A 221 -16.54 -6.67 -14.15
CA LEU A 221 -15.12 -6.31 -14.24
C LEU A 221 -14.48 -6.05 -12.87
N THR A 222 -15.24 -6.13 -11.78
CA THR A 222 -14.73 -5.87 -10.43
C THR A 222 -13.61 -6.84 -10.08
N VAL A 223 -12.47 -6.28 -9.64
CA VAL A 223 -11.30 -7.00 -9.15
C VAL A 223 -10.97 -6.50 -7.76
N GLY A 224 -10.95 -7.42 -6.80
CA GLY A 224 -10.48 -7.21 -5.44
C GLY A 224 -8.97 -7.40 -5.34
N ALA A 225 -8.37 -6.78 -4.33
CA ALA A 225 -6.97 -6.90 -4.01
C ALA A 225 -6.81 -7.29 -2.53
N ASP A 226 -6.25 -8.45 -2.28
CA ASP A 226 -5.90 -8.94 -0.95
C ASP A 226 -4.46 -8.56 -0.63
N TYR A 227 -4.25 -7.85 0.48
CA TYR A 227 -2.95 -7.34 0.90
C TYR A 227 -2.31 -8.26 1.92
N GLY A 228 -1.08 -8.68 1.65
CA GLY A 228 -0.32 -9.61 2.51
C GLY A 228 0.73 -8.90 3.35
N LEU A 229 0.77 -9.26 4.65
CA LEU A 229 1.76 -8.83 5.62
C LEU A 229 2.62 -10.01 6.04
N THR A 230 3.94 -9.82 6.13
CA THR A 230 4.86 -10.82 6.69
C THR A 230 6.00 -10.15 7.43
N VAL A 231 6.58 -10.86 8.40
CA VAL A 231 7.82 -10.48 9.08
C VAL A 231 8.97 -11.24 8.44
N ILE A 232 10.04 -10.54 8.08
CA ILE A 232 11.22 -11.10 7.43
C ILE A 232 11.98 -11.99 8.42
N ALA A 233 12.64 -13.04 7.93
CA ALA A 233 13.44 -13.92 8.76
C ALA A 233 14.53 -13.12 9.51
N ASP A 234 14.82 -13.54 10.73
CA ASP A 234 15.82 -12.92 11.63
C ASP A 234 15.53 -11.45 12.02
N ALA A 235 14.30 -10.96 11.75
CA ALA A 235 13.89 -9.62 12.18
C ALA A 235 13.81 -9.53 13.72
N PRO A 236 14.12 -8.35 14.32
CA PRO A 236 14.09 -8.17 15.75
C PRO A 236 12.65 -8.29 16.31
N PRO A 237 12.47 -8.59 17.62
CA PRO A 237 11.15 -8.70 18.25
C PRO A 237 10.24 -7.47 18.04
N ALA A 238 10.82 -6.29 17.88
CA ALA A 238 10.10 -5.06 17.57
C ALA A 238 9.30 -5.14 16.26
N ALA A 239 9.80 -5.89 15.25
CA ALA A 239 9.11 -6.10 13.98
C ALA A 239 7.79 -6.88 14.17
N TYR A 240 7.80 -7.92 15.02
CA TYR A 240 6.58 -8.66 15.36
C TYR A 240 5.58 -7.80 16.13
N ARG A 241 6.06 -6.95 17.06
CA ARG A 241 5.20 -5.99 17.77
C ARG A 241 4.53 -5.03 16.80
N PHE A 242 5.26 -4.53 15.81
CA PHE A 242 4.70 -3.64 14.79
C PHE A 242 3.70 -4.38 13.87
N ALA A 243 4.01 -5.60 13.43
CA ALA A 243 3.07 -6.42 12.67
C ALA A 243 1.77 -6.67 13.44
N MET A 244 1.86 -7.00 14.74
CA MET A 244 0.68 -7.16 15.61
C MET A 244 -0.07 -5.85 15.81
N PHE A 245 0.61 -4.70 15.85
CA PHE A 245 -0.06 -3.40 15.94
C PHE A 245 -0.87 -3.09 14.67
N ILE A 246 -0.34 -3.39 13.48
CA ILE A 246 -1.10 -3.28 12.21
C ILE A 246 -2.39 -4.13 12.27
N LEU A 247 -2.31 -5.33 12.87
CA LEU A 247 -3.44 -6.27 12.97
C LEU A 247 -4.38 -5.95 14.14
N SER A 248 -3.99 -5.07 15.06
CA SER A 248 -4.82 -4.65 16.20
C SER A 248 -6.04 -3.85 15.76
N VAL A 249 -7.00 -3.69 16.65
CA VAL A 249 -8.20 -2.87 16.40
C VAL A 249 -7.82 -1.45 16.00
N ASP A 250 -6.80 -0.84 16.63
CA ASP A 250 -6.37 0.53 16.31
C ASP A 250 -5.73 0.61 14.93
N GLY A 251 -4.82 -0.30 14.59
CA GLY A 251 -4.22 -0.38 13.25
C GLY A 251 -5.28 -0.61 12.16
N GLN A 252 -6.24 -1.48 12.42
CA GLN A 252 -7.32 -1.79 11.49
C GLN A 252 -8.32 -0.62 11.33
N ARG A 253 -8.59 0.15 12.39
CA ARG A 253 -9.39 1.38 12.30
C ARG A 253 -8.70 2.44 11.42
N ILE A 254 -7.39 2.61 11.57
CA ILE A 254 -6.63 3.51 10.70
C ILE A 254 -6.69 3.04 9.24
N LEU A 255 -6.51 1.74 8.95
CA LEU A 255 -6.68 1.21 7.58
C LEU A 255 -8.08 1.51 7.04
N ALA A 256 -9.13 1.30 7.82
CA ALA A 256 -10.50 1.57 7.43
C ALA A 256 -10.76 3.06 7.15
N SER A 257 -10.21 3.98 7.96
CA SER A 257 -10.33 5.44 7.75
C SER A 257 -9.70 5.89 6.43
N HIS A 258 -8.65 5.20 5.97
CA HIS A 258 -8.03 5.38 4.66
C HIS A 258 -8.78 4.67 3.51
N GLY A 259 -9.90 4.00 3.81
CA GLY A 259 -10.78 3.37 2.82
C GLY A 259 -10.41 1.96 2.40
N PHE A 260 -9.52 1.29 3.14
CA PHE A 260 -9.31 -0.15 3.01
C PHE A 260 -10.45 -0.91 3.69
N THR A 261 -10.77 -2.11 3.18
CA THR A 261 -11.53 -3.07 3.98
C THR A 261 -10.56 -3.72 4.97
N ALA A 262 -10.84 -3.56 6.25
CA ALA A 262 -10.02 -4.04 7.36
C ALA A 262 -10.62 -5.37 7.88
N PRO A 263 -10.06 -6.54 7.50
CA PRO A 263 -10.68 -7.85 7.75
C PRO A 263 -10.68 -8.25 9.23
N ASN A 264 -9.86 -7.60 10.05
CA ASN A 264 -9.71 -7.93 11.47
C ASN A 264 -10.49 -6.97 12.40
N LEU A 265 -11.32 -6.08 11.85
CA LEU A 265 -12.26 -5.32 12.68
C LEU A 265 -13.40 -6.22 13.14
N PRO A 266 -13.82 -6.14 14.41
CA PRO A 266 -15.05 -6.75 14.85
C PRO A 266 -16.23 -6.24 14.02
N ASN A 267 -17.19 -7.11 13.73
CA ASN A 267 -18.48 -6.66 13.19
C ASN A 267 -19.18 -5.84 14.27
N GLU A 268 -19.62 -4.62 13.94
CA GLU A 268 -20.46 -3.79 14.79
C GLU A 268 -21.88 -4.34 14.86
#